data_71515e87904f4f426d7705e9bb89859c
#
_entry.id   71515e87904f4f426d7705e9bb89859c
#
_cell.length_a   1.000
_cell.length_b   1.000
_cell.length_c   1.000
_cell.angle_alpha   90.00
_cell.angle_beta   90.00
_cell.angle_gamma   90.00
#
_symmetry.space_group_name_H-M   'P 1'
#
loop_
_entity.id
_entity.type
_entity.pdbx_description
1 polymer ?
#
loop_
_entity_poly.entity_id
_entity_poly.type
_entity_poly.pdbx_seq_one_letter_code
_entity_poly.pdbx_strand_id
1 'polypeptide(L)'
;MKGTSAPMRFEMGKPLARLARCWKVTQRVDVGGAVMTWTDHDTPLTDPIDGLVYLPIAGGSQSDIVSDVSMQAANDNMSIASESPFPTLDSVRAGDWDYARREVFMLCWADTSKGRHVLGSGTIGQISVGLSDAQVEGRGLLNALSQSVGDLTQPGCRHRFGDGSYLMGGCNNDGTTDPEVYSVIGTVSDVSADGVDVDIPEVVLGSPTTASGAYAWGRLKVIDPDNLNYGRSADIKVNIAGRVQLHLPFPYPLTIGTEVQVYEGCDGLRETCITRFNNIYNFDGEPFLPGTDK
;
A
#
# COMPACT_ATOMS: atom_id res chain seq x y z
N MET A 1 10.79 -14.36 -22.91
CA MET A 1 10.56 -15.81 -22.65
C MET A 1 10.56 -16.00 -21.15
N LYS A 2 9.47 -16.53 -20.57
CA LYS A 2 9.42 -16.90 -19.16
C LYS A 2 10.50 -17.96 -18.92
N GLY A 3 11.44 -17.72 -18.02
CA GLY A 3 12.62 -18.56 -17.80
C GLY A 3 12.25 -19.90 -17.16
N THR A 4 11.82 -20.85 -17.97
CA THR A 4 11.51 -22.22 -17.54
C THR A 4 12.74 -23.10 -17.73
N SER A 5 13.15 -23.85 -16.71
CA SER A 5 14.26 -24.76 -16.76
C SER A 5 14.02 -25.89 -17.79
N ALA A 6 15.08 -26.48 -18.36
CA ALA A 6 14.95 -27.59 -19.29
C ALA A 6 14.25 -28.82 -18.66
N PRO A 7 14.56 -29.23 -17.40
CA PRO A 7 13.85 -30.34 -16.74
C PRO A 7 12.36 -30.07 -16.56
N MET A 8 11.97 -28.82 -16.26
CA MET A 8 10.56 -28.43 -16.10
C MET A 8 9.81 -28.49 -17.45
N ARG A 9 10.44 -28.01 -18.54
CA ARG A 9 9.83 -28.09 -19.87
C ARG A 9 9.60 -29.56 -20.29
N PHE A 10 10.54 -30.43 -19.95
CA PHE A 10 10.38 -31.87 -20.22
C PHE A 10 9.20 -32.46 -19.45
N GLU A 11 9.02 -32.09 -18.19
CA GLU A 11 7.88 -32.53 -17.37
C GLU A 11 6.53 -32.04 -17.93
N MET A 12 6.48 -30.79 -18.37
CA MET A 12 5.28 -30.18 -18.97
C MET A 12 4.87 -30.87 -20.31
N GLY A 13 5.80 -31.43 -21.01
CA GLY A 13 5.55 -32.14 -22.29
C GLY A 13 5.05 -33.58 -22.13
N LYS A 14 4.93 -34.11 -20.91
CA LYS A 14 4.45 -35.47 -20.68
C LYS A 14 2.93 -35.57 -20.81
N PRO A 15 2.39 -36.70 -21.28
CA PRO A 15 0.92 -36.90 -21.30
C PRO A 15 0.26 -36.84 -19.94
N LEU A 16 1.00 -37.19 -18.88
CA LEU A 16 0.60 -37.05 -17.46
C LEU A 16 1.64 -36.18 -16.75
N ALA A 17 1.49 -34.88 -16.89
CA ALA A 17 2.35 -33.92 -16.19
C ALA A 17 2.00 -33.88 -14.71
N ARG A 18 3.04 -34.02 -13.86
CA ARG A 18 2.91 -34.00 -12.39
C ARG A 18 3.13 -32.58 -11.86
N LEU A 19 2.21 -31.68 -12.15
CA LEU A 19 2.32 -30.27 -11.87
C LEU A 19 1.28 -29.84 -10.82
N ALA A 20 1.70 -28.98 -9.92
CA ALA A 20 0.85 -28.26 -8.98
C ALA A 20 1.02 -26.76 -9.15
N ARG A 21 -0.06 -26.01 -9.01
CA ARG A 21 0.00 -24.55 -8.97
C ARG A 21 0.37 -24.10 -7.57
N CYS A 22 1.18 -23.07 -7.53
CA CYS A 22 1.59 -22.41 -6.30
C CYS A 22 1.37 -20.91 -6.42
N TRP A 23 0.92 -20.31 -5.34
CA TRP A 23 0.69 -18.88 -5.22
C TRP A 23 1.56 -18.32 -4.11
N LYS A 24 2.16 -17.20 -4.40
CA LYS A 24 2.91 -16.40 -3.44
C LYS A 24 2.36 -14.98 -3.45
N VAL A 25 1.93 -14.52 -2.29
CA VAL A 25 1.51 -13.14 -2.09
C VAL A 25 2.41 -12.51 -1.06
N THR A 26 2.99 -11.38 -1.41
CA THR A 26 3.90 -10.61 -0.56
C THR A 26 3.29 -9.25 -0.31
N GLN A 27 3.02 -8.93 0.94
CA GLN A 27 2.59 -7.60 1.36
C GLN A 27 3.62 -6.55 0.97
N ARG A 28 3.19 -5.30 0.91
CA ARG A 28 4.09 -4.16 0.82
C ARG A 28 4.96 -4.08 2.08
N VAL A 29 6.18 -3.59 1.91
CA VAL A 29 7.16 -3.50 3.02
C VAL A 29 6.70 -2.50 4.09
N ASP A 30 6.00 -1.44 3.70
CA ASP A 30 5.48 -0.39 4.58
C ASP A 30 4.32 -0.85 5.51
N VAL A 31 3.74 -2.02 5.24
CA VAL A 31 2.69 -2.62 6.09
C VAL A 31 3.11 -3.94 6.71
N GLY A 32 4.42 -4.25 6.72
CA GLY A 32 4.97 -5.42 7.41
C GLY A 32 5.67 -6.44 6.52
N GLY A 33 5.42 -6.43 5.19
CA GLY A 33 6.12 -7.30 4.23
C GLY A 33 5.86 -8.79 4.40
N ALA A 34 4.75 -9.18 5.05
CA ALA A 34 4.42 -10.59 5.27
C ALA A 34 4.24 -11.35 3.94
N VAL A 35 4.64 -12.61 3.95
CA VAL A 35 4.55 -13.47 2.77
C VAL A 35 3.59 -14.62 3.08
N MET A 36 2.63 -14.83 2.17
CA MET A 36 1.72 -15.96 2.20
C MET A 36 1.95 -16.85 0.98
N THR A 37 1.90 -18.16 1.22
CA THR A 37 2.18 -19.18 0.20
C THR A 37 1.18 -20.31 0.31
N TRP A 38 0.65 -20.77 -0.82
CA TRP A 38 -0.26 -21.90 -0.86
C TRP A 38 -0.18 -22.64 -2.20
N THR A 39 -0.70 -23.87 -2.24
CA THR A 39 -0.74 -24.73 -3.41
C THR A 39 -2.09 -25.42 -3.55
N ASP A 40 -2.44 -25.79 -4.79
CA ASP A 40 -3.60 -26.65 -5.11
C ASP A 40 -3.30 -28.15 -4.92
N HIS A 41 -2.08 -28.50 -4.53
CA HIS A 41 -1.70 -29.88 -4.20
C HIS A 41 -2.16 -30.23 -2.78
N ASP A 42 -2.46 -31.50 -2.55
CA ASP A 42 -2.94 -32.03 -1.28
C ASP A 42 -1.85 -32.15 -0.18
N THR A 43 -0.59 -32.04 -0.56
CA THR A 43 0.55 -32.06 0.37
C THR A 43 1.39 -30.79 0.25
N PRO A 44 2.05 -30.34 1.34
CA PRO A 44 2.94 -29.20 1.29
C PRO A 44 4.07 -29.38 0.27
N LEU A 45 4.38 -28.33 -0.47
CA LEU A 45 5.47 -28.30 -1.44
C LEU A 45 6.50 -27.26 -1.04
N THR A 46 7.79 -27.60 -1.14
CA THR A 46 8.88 -26.63 -0.91
C THR A 46 9.46 -26.20 -2.25
N ASP A 47 9.47 -24.90 -2.51
CA ASP A 47 10.13 -24.36 -3.70
C ASP A 47 11.63 -24.23 -3.44
N PRO A 48 12.49 -24.87 -4.25
CA PRO A 48 13.94 -24.84 -4.08
C PRO A 48 14.55 -23.45 -4.40
N ILE A 49 13.80 -22.54 -5.03
CA ILE A 49 14.31 -21.23 -5.43
C ILE A 49 14.23 -20.22 -4.28
N ASP A 50 13.10 -20.18 -3.56
CA ASP A 50 12.92 -19.25 -2.44
C ASP A 50 12.94 -19.94 -1.07
N GLY A 51 12.97 -21.28 -1.02
CA GLY A 51 13.00 -22.05 0.21
C GLY A 51 11.68 -22.05 1.00
N LEU A 52 10.62 -21.44 0.46
CA LEU A 52 9.33 -21.34 1.13
C LEU A 52 8.52 -22.63 0.98
N VAL A 53 7.71 -22.90 2.01
CA VAL A 53 6.78 -24.03 2.03
C VAL A 53 5.39 -23.53 1.60
N TYR A 54 4.83 -24.15 0.56
CA TYR A 54 3.51 -23.86 0.02
C TYR A 54 2.53 -24.86 0.62
N LEU A 55 1.61 -24.36 1.43
CA LEU A 55 0.63 -25.18 2.14
C LEU A 55 -0.59 -25.50 1.26
N PRO A 56 -1.18 -26.68 1.41
CA PRO A 56 -2.43 -27.00 0.73
C PRO A 56 -3.54 -26.01 1.13
N ILE A 57 -4.32 -25.57 0.13
CA ILE A 57 -5.49 -24.75 0.37
C ILE A 57 -6.75 -25.60 0.23
N ALA A 58 -7.55 -25.68 1.27
CA ALA A 58 -8.83 -26.35 1.21
C ALA A 58 -9.87 -25.41 0.54
N GLY A 59 -10.55 -25.94 -0.51
CA GLY A 59 -11.68 -25.24 -1.13
C GLY A 59 -11.34 -24.03 -2.01
N GLY A 60 -10.06 -23.86 -2.38
CA GLY A 60 -9.66 -22.79 -3.31
C GLY A 60 -9.98 -23.17 -4.76
N SER A 61 -10.59 -22.24 -5.49
CA SER A 61 -10.75 -22.31 -6.93
C SER A 61 -10.20 -21.05 -7.58
N GLN A 62 -9.59 -21.20 -8.74
CA GLN A 62 -9.09 -20.08 -9.53
C GLN A 62 -9.71 -20.12 -10.93
N SER A 63 -10.07 -18.95 -11.45
CA SER A 63 -10.37 -18.81 -12.86
C SER A 63 -9.13 -19.06 -13.72
N ASP A 64 -9.32 -19.37 -14.98
CA ASP A 64 -8.19 -19.51 -15.90
C ASP A 64 -7.42 -18.20 -16.01
N ILE A 65 -6.09 -18.30 -15.99
CA ILE A 65 -5.21 -17.16 -16.26
C ILE A 65 -5.22 -16.96 -17.77
N VAL A 66 -6.03 -16.01 -18.22
CA VAL A 66 -6.04 -15.62 -19.63
C VAL A 66 -4.89 -14.67 -19.88
N SER A 67 -3.87 -15.13 -20.59
CA SER A 67 -2.82 -14.26 -21.14
C SER A 67 -3.08 -14.10 -22.64
N ASP A 68 -3.62 -12.98 -23.03
CA ASP A 68 -3.80 -12.62 -24.44
C ASP A 68 -2.59 -11.77 -24.92
N VAL A 69 -2.32 -11.86 -26.23
CA VAL A 69 -1.32 -11.02 -26.90
C VAL A 69 -1.82 -9.59 -27.07
N SER A 70 -3.13 -9.36 -26.88
CA SER A 70 -3.72 -8.03 -26.82
C SER A 70 -3.23 -7.30 -25.56
N MET A 71 -2.96 -6.00 -25.65
CA MET A 71 -2.56 -5.14 -24.52
C MET A 71 -3.67 -4.97 -23.46
N GLN A 72 -4.55 -5.95 -23.31
CA GLN A 72 -5.55 -5.95 -22.25
C GLN A 72 -4.93 -6.48 -20.94
N ALA A 73 -5.26 -5.83 -19.83
CA ALA A 73 -4.84 -6.27 -18.52
C ALA A 73 -5.40 -7.67 -18.26
N ALA A 74 -4.52 -8.66 -18.13
CA ALA A 74 -4.93 -9.99 -17.72
C ALA A 74 -5.34 -9.93 -16.24
N ASN A 75 -6.64 -9.99 -15.98
CA ASN A 75 -7.18 -10.13 -14.65
C ASN A 75 -7.54 -11.59 -14.43
N ASP A 76 -7.24 -12.10 -13.25
CA ASP A 76 -7.71 -13.40 -12.79
C ASP A 76 -8.36 -13.26 -11.42
N ASN A 77 -9.39 -14.04 -11.19
CA ASN A 77 -10.09 -14.08 -9.92
C ASN A 77 -9.75 -15.39 -9.20
N MET A 78 -9.48 -15.27 -7.91
CA MET A 78 -9.25 -16.41 -7.04
C MET A 78 -10.27 -16.39 -5.92
N SER A 79 -10.92 -17.52 -5.70
CA SER A 79 -11.80 -17.74 -4.55
C SER A 79 -11.07 -18.62 -3.55
N ILE A 80 -11.07 -18.24 -2.29
CA ILE A 80 -10.39 -18.91 -1.20
C ILE A 80 -11.40 -19.08 -0.06
N ALA A 81 -11.46 -20.29 0.51
CA ALA A 81 -12.30 -20.52 1.69
C ALA A 81 -11.78 -19.71 2.89
N SER A 82 -12.69 -19.07 3.61
CA SER A 82 -12.37 -18.14 4.70
C SER A 82 -11.70 -18.79 5.93
N GLU A 83 -11.72 -20.11 6.02
CA GLU A 83 -11.10 -20.90 7.12
C GLU A 83 -9.63 -21.30 6.85
N SER A 84 -9.11 -20.98 5.69
CA SER A 84 -7.71 -21.21 5.34
C SER A 84 -6.78 -20.27 6.12
N PRO A 85 -5.46 -20.52 6.22
CA PRO A 85 -4.48 -19.57 6.77
C PRO A 85 -4.37 -18.28 5.96
N PHE A 86 -5.47 -17.79 5.48
CA PHE A 86 -5.66 -16.57 4.72
C PHE A 86 -5.64 -15.36 5.67
N PRO A 87 -5.35 -14.17 5.16
CA PRO A 87 -5.34 -12.96 5.97
C PRO A 87 -6.62 -12.85 6.79
N THR A 88 -6.49 -12.46 8.03
CA THR A 88 -7.63 -12.18 8.89
C THR A 88 -8.52 -11.12 8.25
N LEU A 89 -9.81 -11.19 8.48
CA LEU A 89 -10.77 -10.21 7.97
C LEU A 89 -10.36 -8.77 8.33
N ASP A 90 -9.80 -8.60 9.53
CA ASP A 90 -9.33 -7.29 10.00
C ASP A 90 -8.12 -6.79 9.20
N SER A 91 -7.16 -7.66 8.84
CA SER A 91 -6.02 -7.27 8.00
C SER A 91 -6.43 -6.93 6.55
N VAL A 92 -7.48 -7.58 6.05
CA VAL A 92 -8.05 -7.24 4.73
C VAL A 92 -8.76 -5.88 4.79
N ARG A 93 -9.59 -5.65 5.82
CA ARG A 93 -10.25 -4.35 6.04
C ARG A 93 -9.27 -3.22 6.30
N ALA A 94 -8.15 -3.53 6.95
CA ALA A 94 -7.06 -2.59 7.17
C ALA A 94 -6.28 -2.23 5.90
N GLY A 95 -6.56 -2.88 4.76
CA GLY A 95 -5.85 -2.65 3.50
C GLY A 95 -4.41 -3.19 3.48
N ASP A 96 -4.05 -4.10 4.39
CA ASP A 96 -2.69 -4.67 4.49
C ASP A 96 -2.26 -5.41 3.23
N TRP A 97 -3.25 -5.91 2.49
CA TRP A 97 -3.06 -6.69 1.27
C TRP A 97 -3.29 -5.89 -0.01
N ASP A 98 -3.66 -4.61 0.10
CA ASP A 98 -3.85 -3.75 -1.05
C ASP A 98 -2.54 -3.58 -1.81
N TYR A 99 -2.59 -3.81 -3.13
CA TYR A 99 -1.43 -3.79 -4.01
C TYR A 99 -0.31 -4.78 -3.62
N ALA A 100 -0.61 -5.79 -2.79
CA ALA A 100 0.35 -6.86 -2.49
C ALA A 100 0.83 -7.52 -3.79
N ARG A 101 2.12 -7.83 -3.85
CA ARG A 101 2.70 -8.50 -5.01
C ARG A 101 2.25 -9.96 -5.06
N ARG A 102 1.73 -10.36 -6.20
CA ARG A 102 1.28 -11.73 -6.45
C ARG A 102 2.16 -12.39 -7.50
N GLU A 103 2.55 -13.64 -7.25
CA GLU A 103 3.20 -14.53 -8.20
C GLU A 103 2.45 -15.86 -8.25
N VAL A 104 2.18 -16.36 -9.45
CA VAL A 104 1.55 -17.65 -9.68
C VAL A 104 2.48 -18.48 -10.58
N PHE A 105 2.79 -19.69 -10.17
CA PHE A 105 3.68 -20.55 -10.90
C PHE A 105 3.32 -22.03 -10.68
N MET A 106 3.90 -22.90 -11.49
CA MET A 106 3.78 -24.34 -11.36
C MET A 106 5.08 -24.94 -10.85
N LEU A 107 4.95 -25.92 -9.97
CA LEU A 107 6.01 -26.83 -9.53
C LEU A 107 5.69 -28.27 -9.96
N CYS A 108 6.72 -29.07 -10.18
CA CYS A 108 6.56 -30.52 -10.28
C CYS A 108 6.46 -31.08 -8.85
N TRP A 109 5.26 -31.52 -8.43
CA TRP A 109 5.05 -32.00 -7.06
C TRP A 109 5.84 -33.28 -6.74
N ALA A 110 6.18 -34.09 -7.74
CA ALA A 110 6.98 -35.31 -7.56
C ALA A 110 8.49 -35.03 -7.43
N ASP A 111 8.96 -33.85 -7.90
CA ASP A 111 10.39 -33.48 -7.86
C ASP A 111 10.51 -31.97 -8.06
N THR A 112 10.45 -31.19 -6.95
CA THR A 112 10.52 -29.75 -6.97
C THR A 112 11.87 -29.20 -7.45
N SER A 113 12.94 -30.03 -7.44
CA SER A 113 14.27 -29.61 -7.91
C SER A 113 14.30 -29.23 -9.40
N LYS A 114 13.28 -29.60 -10.17
CA LYS A 114 13.14 -29.22 -11.59
C LYS A 114 12.93 -27.71 -11.80
N GLY A 115 12.69 -26.97 -10.72
CA GLY A 115 12.43 -25.55 -10.74
C GLY A 115 10.96 -25.22 -11.02
N ARG A 116 10.67 -23.95 -11.25
CA ARG A 116 9.30 -23.45 -11.43
C ARG A 116 9.04 -22.94 -12.85
N HIS A 117 7.78 -22.99 -13.25
CA HIS A 117 7.28 -22.33 -14.45
C HIS A 117 6.31 -21.21 -14.05
N VAL A 118 6.70 -19.94 -14.26
CA VAL A 118 5.89 -18.77 -13.90
C VAL A 118 4.72 -18.64 -14.87
N LEU A 119 3.50 -18.68 -14.34
CA LEU A 119 2.26 -18.46 -15.10
C LEU A 119 1.95 -16.97 -15.21
N GLY A 120 2.01 -16.24 -14.08
CA GLY A 120 1.70 -14.84 -14.02
C GLY A 120 2.30 -14.16 -12.80
N SER A 121 2.49 -12.84 -12.92
CA SER A 121 2.86 -11.97 -11.82
C SER A 121 2.10 -10.65 -11.95
N GLY A 122 1.85 -10.02 -10.83
CA GLY A 122 1.11 -8.78 -10.79
C GLY A 122 0.88 -8.32 -9.36
N THR A 123 -0.17 -7.56 -9.17
CA THR A 123 -0.60 -7.07 -7.85
C THR A 123 -1.99 -7.57 -7.53
N ILE A 124 -2.32 -7.61 -6.25
CA ILE A 124 -3.70 -7.78 -5.80
C ILE A 124 -4.44 -6.47 -6.06
N GLY A 125 -5.62 -6.58 -6.66
CA GLY A 125 -6.56 -5.49 -6.83
C GLY A 125 -7.56 -5.44 -5.68
N GLN A 126 -8.82 -5.73 -5.97
CA GLN A 126 -9.87 -5.75 -4.96
C GLN A 126 -9.93 -7.10 -4.25
N ILE A 127 -10.12 -7.07 -2.93
CA ILE A 127 -10.47 -8.23 -2.13
C ILE A 127 -11.90 -8.05 -1.63
N SER A 128 -12.77 -9.00 -1.93
CA SER A 128 -14.14 -9.05 -1.44
C SER A 128 -14.29 -10.24 -0.50
N VAL A 129 -14.65 -9.98 0.75
CA VAL A 129 -14.80 -11.03 1.76
C VAL A 129 -16.29 -11.33 1.94
N GLY A 130 -16.68 -12.56 1.62
CA GLY A 130 -18.00 -13.12 1.91
C GLY A 130 -18.06 -13.78 3.29
N LEU A 131 -19.15 -14.47 3.57
CA LEU A 131 -19.34 -15.20 4.84
C LEU A 131 -18.49 -16.48 4.90
N SER A 132 -18.27 -17.13 3.77
CA SER A 132 -17.58 -18.43 3.67
C SER A 132 -16.39 -18.43 2.72
N ASP A 133 -16.24 -17.39 1.91
CA ASP A 133 -15.19 -17.29 0.89
C ASP A 133 -14.67 -15.88 0.78
N ALA A 134 -13.44 -15.74 0.33
CA ALA A 134 -12.86 -14.47 -0.07
C ALA A 134 -12.55 -14.52 -1.57
N GLN A 135 -12.96 -13.48 -2.29
CA GLN A 135 -12.64 -13.32 -3.70
C GLN A 135 -11.52 -12.28 -3.84
N VAL A 136 -10.45 -12.67 -4.49
CA VAL A 136 -9.26 -11.86 -4.70
C VAL A 136 -9.09 -11.62 -6.19
N GLU A 137 -9.14 -10.37 -6.60
CA GLU A 137 -8.82 -9.96 -7.97
C GLU A 137 -7.31 -9.83 -8.13
N GLY A 138 -6.75 -10.55 -9.09
CA GLY A 138 -5.35 -10.39 -9.48
C GLY A 138 -5.24 -9.50 -10.71
N ARG A 139 -4.44 -8.44 -10.62
CA ARG A 139 -4.17 -7.49 -11.71
C ARG A 139 -2.80 -7.75 -12.29
N GLY A 140 -2.74 -7.97 -13.61
CA GLY A 140 -1.47 -8.15 -14.32
C GLY A 140 -0.66 -6.85 -14.39
N LEU A 141 0.62 -6.96 -14.72
CA LEU A 141 1.54 -5.82 -14.84
C LEU A 141 1.08 -4.78 -15.90
N LEU A 142 0.35 -5.20 -16.93
CA LEU A 142 -0.19 -4.30 -17.95
C LEU A 142 -1.22 -3.31 -17.38
N ASN A 143 -1.87 -3.63 -16.26
CA ASN A 143 -2.79 -2.71 -15.61
C ASN A 143 -2.09 -1.41 -15.15
N ALA A 144 -0.83 -1.49 -14.78
CA ALA A 144 -0.03 -0.30 -14.44
C ALA A 144 0.21 0.60 -15.66
N LEU A 145 0.30 0.01 -16.86
CA LEU A 145 0.48 0.78 -18.11
C LEU A 145 -0.81 1.40 -18.63
N SER A 146 -1.97 0.96 -18.16
CA SER A 146 -3.28 1.52 -18.55
C SER A 146 -3.67 2.74 -17.71
N GLN A 147 -2.88 3.10 -16.71
CA GLN A 147 -3.14 4.28 -15.89
C GLN A 147 -2.81 5.54 -16.68
N SER A 148 -3.62 6.57 -16.48
CA SER A 148 -3.38 7.89 -17.05
C SER A 148 -2.08 8.47 -16.50
N VAL A 149 -1.16 8.82 -17.39
CA VAL A 149 0.12 9.46 -17.04
C VAL A 149 0.04 10.92 -17.45
N GLY A 150 0.18 11.82 -16.51
CA GLY A 150 0.19 13.25 -16.74
C GLY A 150 -0.56 14.02 -15.66
N ASP A 151 -0.09 15.20 -15.36
CA ASP A 151 -0.67 16.07 -14.36
C ASP A 151 -1.66 17.03 -15.04
N LEU A 152 -2.75 17.33 -14.33
CA LEU A 152 -3.68 18.37 -14.74
C LEU A 152 -3.19 19.73 -14.23
N THR A 153 -3.28 20.74 -15.08
CA THR A 153 -3.01 22.12 -14.66
C THR A 153 -4.05 22.56 -13.64
N GLN A 154 -3.58 23.07 -12.52
CA GLN A 154 -4.45 23.57 -11.43
C GLN A 154 -3.80 24.74 -10.69
N PRO A 155 -4.60 25.65 -10.08
CA PRO A 155 -4.06 26.80 -9.34
C PRO A 155 -3.25 26.43 -8.11
N GLY A 156 -3.60 25.32 -7.45
CA GLY A 156 -2.93 24.81 -6.26
C GLY A 156 -1.71 23.97 -6.59
N CYS A 157 -0.80 23.86 -5.63
CA CYS A 157 0.35 22.96 -5.72
C CYS A 157 -0.09 21.49 -5.76
N ARG A 158 0.52 20.70 -6.65
CA ARG A 158 0.27 19.26 -6.80
C ARG A 158 1.07 18.40 -5.83
N HIS A 159 2.15 18.98 -5.28
CA HIS A 159 2.99 18.25 -4.33
C HIS A 159 2.35 18.13 -2.96
N ARG A 160 2.56 17.00 -2.33
CA ARG A 160 2.30 16.83 -0.90
C ARG A 160 3.40 17.54 -0.11
N PHE A 161 3.04 18.13 1.04
CA PHE A 161 4.03 18.81 1.90
C PHE A 161 5.16 17.86 2.29
N GLY A 162 6.39 18.31 2.07
CA GLY A 162 7.59 17.58 2.42
C GLY A 162 7.89 16.37 1.53
N ASP A 163 7.14 16.13 0.44
CA ASP A 163 7.54 15.10 -0.50
C ASP A 163 8.82 15.55 -1.21
N GLY A 164 9.77 14.63 -1.33
CA GLY A 164 11.05 14.89 -1.96
C GLY A 164 11.41 13.79 -2.94
N SER A 165 11.48 14.11 -4.22
CA SER A 165 12.17 13.28 -5.20
C SER A 165 13.18 14.14 -5.92
N TYR A 166 14.44 13.96 -5.60
CA TYR A 166 15.55 14.67 -6.23
C TYR A 166 15.57 14.52 -7.77
N LEU A 167 14.91 13.50 -8.29
CA LEU A 167 14.88 13.22 -9.74
C LEU A 167 13.61 13.70 -10.45
N MET A 168 12.52 13.96 -9.72
CA MET A 168 11.22 14.27 -10.32
C MET A 168 10.61 15.60 -9.85
N GLY A 169 11.37 16.39 -9.08
CA GLY A 169 10.81 17.53 -8.39
C GLY A 169 9.99 17.09 -7.15
N GLY A 170 9.73 18.01 -6.27
CA GLY A 170 8.95 17.76 -5.04
C GLY A 170 8.98 18.99 -4.16
N CYS A 171 8.13 19.02 -3.15
CA CYS A 171 8.08 20.12 -2.20
C CYS A 171 9.41 20.28 -1.47
N ASN A 172 10.12 19.19 -1.15
CA ASN A 172 11.40 19.19 -0.45
C ASN A 172 12.59 18.86 -1.38
N ASN A 173 12.62 19.43 -2.57
CA ASN A 173 13.67 19.14 -3.55
C ASN A 173 15.05 19.69 -3.15
N ASP A 174 15.09 20.75 -2.37
CA ASP A 174 16.32 21.44 -1.93
C ASP A 174 16.61 21.31 -0.43
N GLY A 175 15.82 20.52 0.30
CA GLY A 175 15.91 20.35 1.76
C GLY A 175 15.25 21.47 2.58
N THR A 176 14.65 22.48 1.95
CA THR A 176 14.05 23.62 2.65
C THR A 176 12.80 23.22 3.43
N THR A 177 12.04 22.27 2.95
CA THR A 177 10.81 21.76 3.58
C THR A 177 10.95 20.32 4.02
N ASP A 178 12.03 20.01 4.74
CA ASP A 178 12.22 18.68 5.36
C ASP A 178 11.06 18.42 6.35
N PRO A 179 10.23 17.40 6.11
CA PRO A 179 9.09 17.11 6.97
C PRO A 179 9.49 16.79 8.41
N GLU A 180 10.71 16.31 8.66
CA GLU A 180 11.17 16.02 10.02
C GLU A 180 11.35 17.31 10.84
N VAL A 181 11.72 18.43 10.20
CA VAL A 181 11.85 19.74 10.85
C VAL A 181 10.47 20.33 11.17
N TYR A 182 9.46 20.00 10.38
CA TYR A 182 8.08 20.47 10.53
C TYR A 182 7.20 19.37 11.16
N SER A 183 7.72 18.67 12.13
CA SER A 183 7.00 17.62 12.85
C SER A 183 7.18 17.74 14.36
N VAL A 184 6.24 17.15 15.09
CA VAL A 184 6.28 17.01 16.55
C VAL A 184 6.01 15.56 16.90
N ILE A 185 6.84 15.00 17.78
CA ILE A 185 6.59 13.70 18.38
C ILE A 185 5.74 13.94 19.63
N GLY A 186 4.68 13.18 19.80
CA GLY A 186 3.78 13.26 20.94
C GLY A 186 3.18 11.91 21.27
N THR A 187 2.42 11.90 22.35
CA THR A 187 1.77 10.69 22.87
C THR A 187 0.26 10.88 22.87
N VAL A 188 -0.44 9.88 22.39
CA VAL A 188 -1.91 9.87 22.39
C VAL A 188 -2.42 9.84 23.83
N SER A 189 -3.16 10.87 24.23
CA SER A 189 -3.74 11.01 25.56
C SER A 189 -5.22 10.61 25.64
N ASP A 190 -5.96 10.78 24.54
CA ASP A 190 -7.35 10.36 24.41
C ASP A 190 -7.69 10.12 22.94
N VAL A 191 -8.68 9.26 22.69
CA VAL A 191 -9.20 8.95 21.35
C VAL A 191 -10.71 8.85 21.42
N SER A 192 -11.40 9.55 20.52
CA SER A 192 -12.86 9.45 20.39
C SER A 192 -13.32 8.04 20.04
N ALA A 193 -14.57 7.71 20.37
CA ALA A 193 -15.14 6.38 20.13
C ALA A 193 -15.18 5.99 18.65
N ASP A 194 -15.21 6.97 17.74
CA ASP A 194 -15.15 6.78 16.28
C ASP A 194 -13.70 6.73 15.73
N GLY A 195 -12.69 6.98 16.59
CA GLY A 195 -11.29 6.99 16.23
C GLY A 195 -10.83 8.17 15.36
N VAL A 196 -11.67 9.18 15.18
CA VAL A 196 -11.39 10.34 14.31
C VAL A 196 -10.72 11.48 15.06
N ASP A 197 -11.15 11.77 16.29
CA ASP A 197 -10.55 12.80 17.12
C ASP A 197 -9.50 12.16 18.04
N VAL A 198 -8.27 12.67 17.98
CA VAL A 198 -7.11 12.18 18.74
C VAL A 198 -6.52 13.36 19.52
N ASP A 199 -6.43 13.23 20.83
CA ASP A 199 -5.82 14.25 21.68
C ASP A 199 -4.33 13.94 21.87
N ILE A 200 -3.49 14.92 21.48
CA ILE A 200 -2.03 14.87 21.54
C ILE A 200 -1.56 16.20 22.12
N PRO A 201 -1.30 16.28 23.43
CA PRO A 201 -0.97 17.54 24.11
C PRO A 201 0.24 18.27 23.52
N GLU A 202 1.22 17.55 23.00
CA GLU A 202 2.45 18.08 22.43
C GLU A 202 2.23 18.89 21.15
N VAL A 203 1.14 18.64 20.43
CA VAL A 203 0.78 19.38 19.20
C VAL A 203 0.53 20.89 19.48
N VAL A 204 0.21 21.28 20.71
CA VAL A 204 0.04 22.68 21.11
C VAL A 204 1.37 23.32 21.49
N LEU A 205 2.28 22.53 22.04
CA LEU A 205 3.48 23.05 22.74
C LEU A 205 4.75 22.90 21.89
N GLY A 206 4.73 22.15 20.83
CA GLY A 206 5.93 21.56 20.24
C GLY A 206 6.68 22.40 19.23
N SER A 207 6.12 23.47 18.67
CA SER A 207 6.86 24.27 17.68
C SER A 207 6.62 25.77 17.88
N PRO A 208 7.68 26.57 17.92
CA PRO A 208 7.58 28.03 18.04
C PRO A 208 6.94 28.68 16.82
N THR A 209 6.74 27.95 15.74
CA THR A 209 6.15 28.44 14.48
C THR A 209 4.69 28.03 14.29
N THR A 210 4.13 27.20 15.18
CA THR A 210 2.78 26.64 14.99
C THR A 210 1.71 27.52 15.61
N ALA A 211 1.00 28.27 14.76
CA ALA A 211 -0.32 28.77 15.09
C ALA A 211 -1.31 27.59 15.18
N SER A 212 -2.39 27.78 15.96
CA SER A 212 -3.53 26.86 15.95
C SER A 212 -3.95 26.61 14.50
N GLY A 213 -4.03 25.33 14.09
CA GLY A 213 -4.34 24.97 12.71
C GLY A 213 -3.14 24.61 11.82
N ALA A 214 -1.90 24.74 12.31
CA ALA A 214 -0.71 24.46 11.51
C ALA A 214 -0.59 23.02 11.01
N TYR A 215 -1.20 22.07 11.70
CA TYR A 215 -1.22 20.66 11.33
C TYR A 215 -2.42 20.28 10.44
N ALA A 216 -3.35 21.19 10.20
CA ALA A 216 -4.39 20.96 9.19
C ALA A 216 -3.76 20.68 7.82
N TRP A 217 -4.31 19.72 7.08
CA TRP A 217 -3.73 19.21 5.82
C TRP A 217 -2.41 18.45 5.97
N GLY A 218 -1.98 18.25 7.22
CA GLY A 218 -0.81 17.43 7.55
C GLY A 218 -1.16 15.95 7.71
N ARG A 219 -0.28 15.25 8.38
CA ARG A 219 -0.47 13.82 8.63
C ARG A 219 -0.04 13.44 10.04
N LEU A 220 -0.73 12.47 10.61
CA LEU A 220 -0.36 11.79 11.84
C LEU A 220 0.19 10.42 11.48
N LYS A 221 1.41 10.09 11.90
CA LYS A 221 2.08 8.80 11.68
C LYS A 221 2.29 8.11 13.02
N VAL A 222 1.95 6.84 13.09
CA VAL A 222 2.23 6.00 14.27
C VAL A 222 3.67 5.52 14.19
N ILE A 223 4.47 5.84 15.21
CA ILE A 223 5.89 5.47 15.31
C ILE A 223 6.15 4.45 16.43
N ASP A 224 5.14 4.11 17.20
CA ASP A 224 5.20 3.08 18.25
C ASP A 224 5.23 1.67 17.61
N PRO A 225 6.35 0.92 17.77
CA PRO A 225 6.51 -0.38 17.14
C PRO A 225 5.59 -1.47 17.70
N ASP A 226 5.03 -1.25 18.90
CA ASP A 226 4.13 -2.20 19.55
C ASP A 226 2.66 -2.02 19.11
N ASN A 227 2.36 -0.95 18.37
CA ASN A 227 1.03 -0.67 17.85
C ASN A 227 0.81 -1.30 16.47
N LEU A 228 -0.38 -1.90 16.25
CA LEU A 228 -0.75 -2.51 14.97
C LEU A 228 -0.76 -1.52 13.79
N ASN A 229 -0.83 -0.23 14.07
CA ASN A 229 -0.74 0.83 13.06
C ASN A 229 0.71 1.31 12.83
N TYR A 230 1.73 0.65 13.36
CA TYR A 230 3.13 1.06 13.17
C TYR A 230 3.48 1.37 11.72
N GLY A 231 4.08 2.54 11.49
CA GLY A 231 4.47 3.02 10.16
C GLY A 231 3.32 3.60 9.32
N ARG A 232 2.07 3.42 9.72
CA ARG A 232 0.90 3.97 9.01
C ARG A 232 0.71 5.43 9.32
N SER A 233 0.10 6.14 8.38
CA SER A 233 -0.24 7.55 8.56
C SER A 233 -1.69 7.83 8.14
N ALA A 234 -2.32 8.77 8.83
CA ALA A 234 -3.64 9.29 8.51
C ALA A 234 -3.56 10.80 8.27
N ASP A 235 -4.33 11.30 7.31
CA ASP A 235 -4.35 12.70 6.96
C ASP A 235 -5.20 13.49 7.97
N ILE A 236 -4.68 14.65 8.37
CA ILE A 236 -5.29 15.54 9.36
C ILE A 236 -6.22 16.52 8.64
N LYS A 237 -7.46 16.58 9.09
CA LYS A 237 -8.46 17.51 8.60
C LYS A 237 -8.33 18.87 9.28
N VAL A 238 -8.29 18.87 10.61
CA VAL A 238 -8.23 20.07 11.45
C VAL A 238 -7.42 19.75 12.70
N ASN A 239 -6.72 20.75 13.23
CA ASN A 239 -6.20 20.67 14.60
C ASN A 239 -6.60 21.90 15.41
N ILE A 240 -7.01 21.69 16.65
CA ILE A 240 -7.41 22.75 17.60
C ILE A 240 -6.87 22.38 18.98
N ALA A 241 -5.95 23.19 19.51
CA ALA A 241 -5.52 23.13 20.91
C ALA A 241 -5.18 21.72 21.42
N GLY A 242 -4.32 20.98 20.71
CA GLY A 242 -3.91 19.63 21.11
C GLY A 242 -4.80 18.51 20.61
N ARG A 243 -5.97 18.84 20.06
CA ARG A 243 -6.85 17.88 19.40
C ARG A 243 -6.59 17.87 17.91
N VAL A 244 -6.37 16.70 17.36
CA VAL A 244 -6.18 16.43 15.95
C VAL A 244 -7.39 15.66 15.44
N GLN A 245 -8.11 16.22 14.46
CA GLN A 245 -9.19 15.51 13.77
C GLN A 245 -8.66 14.92 12.49
N LEU A 246 -8.81 13.62 12.31
CA LEU A 246 -8.42 12.88 11.11
C LEU A 246 -9.53 12.92 10.06
N HIS A 247 -9.19 12.75 8.79
CA HIS A 247 -10.18 12.55 7.74
C HIS A 247 -10.85 11.18 7.84
N LEU A 248 -10.07 10.16 8.20
CA LEU A 248 -10.53 8.78 8.41
C LEU A 248 -9.79 8.21 9.63
N PRO A 249 -10.43 7.36 10.43
CA PRO A 249 -9.77 6.71 11.54
C PRO A 249 -8.67 5.76 11.03
N PHE A 250 -7.74 5.41 11.91
CA PHE A 250 -6.79 4.33 11.61
C PHE A 250 -7.51 2.99 11.46
N PRO A 251 -6.97 2.08 10.64
CA PRO A 251 -7.55 0.76 10.42
C PRO A 251 -7.72 -0.07 11.70
N TYR A 252 -6.74 0.07 12.60
CA TYR A 252 -6.80 -0.52 13.93
C TYR A 252 -7.00 0.57 14.98
N PRO A 253 -7.72 0.30 16.08
CA PRO A 253 -7.91 1.29 17.13
C PRO A 253 -6.58 1.80 17.69
N LEU A 254 -6.44 3.11 17.81
CA LEU A 254 -5.35 3.71 18.55
C LEU A 254 -5.57 3.52 20.04
N THR A 255 -4.50 3.23 20.77
CA THR A 255 -4.53 3.11 22.23
C THR A 255 -3.91 4.33 22.88
N ILE A 256 -4.40 4.69 24.07
CA ILE A 256 -3.78 5.74 24.90
C ILE A 256 -2.35 5.30 25.22
N GLY A 257 -1.40 6.23 25.11
CA GLY A 257 0.01 5.97 25.28
C GLY A 257 0.79 5.66 24.00
N THR A 258 0.08 5.49 22.86
CA THR A 258 0.75 5.26 21.56
C THR A 258 1.59 6.48 21.17
N GLU A 259 2.85 6.24 20.81
CA GLU A 259 3.76 7.27 20.33
C GLU A 259 3.49 7.58 18.84
N VAL A 260 3.34 8.86 18.54
CA VAL A 260 2.97 9.34 17.21
C VAL A 260 3.82 10.53 16.79
N GLN A 261 4.02 10.68 15.50
CA GLN A 261 4.65 11.86 14.90
C GLN A 261 3.62 12.61 14.06
N VAL A 262 3.45 13.89 14.36
CA VAL A 262 2.49 14.76 13.71
C VAL A 262 3.24 15.74 12.84
N TYR A 263 2.97 15.71 11.54
CA TYR A 263 3.60 16.56 10.54
C TYR A 263 2.70 17.74 10.22
N GLU A 264 3.30 18.92 10.08
CA GLU A 264 2.61 20.10 9.60
C GLU A 264 2.01 19.88 8.22
N GLY A 265 0.93 20.60 7.92
CA GLY A 265 0.24 20.52 6.64
C GLY A 265 0.43 21.76 5.78
N CYS A 266 0.15 21.61 4.49
CA CYS A 266 0.11 22.69 3.53
C CYS A 266 -1.20 22.64 2.75
N ASP A 267 -1.86 23.78 2.60
CA ASP A 267 -3.11 23.93 1.86
C ASP A 267 -2.92 23.97 0.34
N GLY A 268 -1.66 23.88 -0.12
CA GLY A 268 -1.31 23.92 -1.53
C GLY A 268 -1.43 25.31 -2.17
N LEU A 269 -1.67 26.37 -1.37
CA LEU A 269 -1.77 27.73 -1.89
C LEU A 269 -0.38 28.35 -2.04
N ARG A 270 -0.21 29.14 -3.11
CA ARG A 270 1.04 29.84 -3.40
C ARG A 270 1.46 30.78 -2.25
N GLU A 271 0.52 31.47 -1.65
CA GLU A 271 0.78 32.40 -0.54
C GLU A 271 1.34 31.68 0.68
N THR A 272 0.75 30.55 1.07
CA THR A 272 1.25 29.71 2.16
C THR A 272 2.65 29.18 1.87
N CYS A 273 2.92 28.78 0.64
CA CYS A 273 4.24 28.33 0.21
C CYS A 273 5.30 29.42 0.36
N ILE A 274 4.96 30.70 0.05
CA ILE A 274 5.87 31.84 0.20
C ILE A 274 6.03 32.23 1.67
N THR A 275 4.91 32.48 2.36
CA THR A 275 4.94 33.18 3.65
C THR A 275 5.31 32.25 4.80
N ARG A 276 4.87 31.00 4.74
CA ARG A 276 5.08 30.04 5.83
C ARG A 276 6.33 29.19 5.61
N PHE A 277 6.52 28.70 4.39
CA PHE A 277 7.58 27.73 4.12
C PHE A 277 8.76 28.32 3.33
N ASN A 278 8.65 29.55 2.82
CA ASN A 278 9.67 30.21 1.96
C ASN A 278 10.16 29.30 0.80
N ASN A 279 9.22 28.54 0.22
CA ASN A 279 9.52 27.44 -0.71
C ASN A 279 8.92 27.65 -2.11
N ILE A 280 8.84 28.88 -2.57
CA ILE A 280 8.19 29.22 -3.84
C ILE A 280 8.86 28.54 -5.07
N TYR A 281 10.15 28.24 -5.01
CA TYR A 281 10.87 27.62 -6.10
C TYR A 281 10.44 26.18 -6.38
N ASN A 282 9.88 25.51 -5.36
CA ASN A 282 9.35 24.15 -5.47
C ASN A 282 7.81 24.12 -5.56
N PHE A 283 7.18 25.28 -5.78
CA PHE A 283 5.74 25.37 -5.96
C PHE A 283 5.35 24.86 -7.35
N ASP A 284 4.53 23.81 -7.38
CA ASP A 284 4.06 23.14 -8.60
C ASP A 284 2.56 23.36 -8.82
N GLY A 285 2.19 24.59 -9.05
CA GLY A 285 0.84 25.00 -9.39
C GLY A 285 0.86 26.18 -10.36
N GLU A 286 -0.24 26.40 -11.07
CA GLU A 286 -0.42 27.47 -12.04
C GLU A 286 -1.49 28.49 -11.59
N PRO A 287 -1.17 29.36 -10.58
CA PRO A 287 -2.19 30.24 -9.98
C PRO A 287 -2.69 31.35 -10.90
N PHE A 288 -2.03 31.55 -12.04
CA PHE A 288 -2.37 32.60 -13.02
C PHE A 288 -2.97 32.05 -14.31
N LEU A 289 -3.49 30.82 -14.28
CA LEU A 289 -4.25 30.30 -15.42
C LEU A 289 -5.43 31.24 -15.73
N PRO A 290 -5.57 31.73 -16.97
CA PRO A 290 -6.75 32.49 -17.35
C PRO A 290 -7.97 31.57 -17.18
N GLY A 291 -8.98 32.08 -16.43
CA GLY A 291 -10.26 31.41 -16.35
C GLY A 291 -10.88 31.30 -17.72
N THR A 292 -11.78 30.32 -17.90
CA THR A 292 -12.64 30.30 -19.07
C THR A 292 -13.50 31.55 -19.01
N ASP A 293 -13.14 32.56 -19.79
CA ASP A 293 -14.03 33.70 -20.00
C ASP A 293 -15.35 33.20 -20.54
N LYS A 294 -16.42 33.40 -19.75
CA LYS A 294 -17.78 33.17 -20.17
C LYS A 294 -18.30 34.36 -20.94
#